data_a9e7f2586050d2214ac326f9fa4f71b0
#
_entry.id   a9e7f2586050d2214ac326f9fa4f71b0
#
_cell.length_a   1.000
_cell.length_b   1.000
_cell.length_c   1.000
_cell.angle_alpha   90.00
_cell.angle_beta   90.00
_cell.angle_gamma   90.00
#
_symmetry.space_group_name_H-M   'P 1'
#
loop_
_entity.id
_entity.type
_entity.pdbx_description
1 polymer ?
#
loop_
_entity_poly.entity_id
_entity_poly.type
_entity_poly.pdbx_seq_one_letter_code
_entity_poly.pdbx_strand_id
1 'polypeptide(L)'
;VLKQEVGDLGFTLATKQRQLPTVLSTSEVNSLLALLSGRNALIIQLLYGSGLRITECLRLRVQDIDLNNLSITVRDGKGKKDRQTILSHYCAKQLEPIIEEAIQLQQTDNKQGIGPSLPFALSRKYPNAFRQAAWMYVFPSSALCPHPETGEVVRHHLHASSIRKALQLAVKQSEIRKKVNCHTFRHSFATHLLEQGQDIRTVQELLGHNDLNTTQIYTHVIGQHYAGTVSPLDRLRL
;
A
#
# COMPACT_ATOMS: atom_id res chain seq x y z
N VAL A 1 40.21 -5.59 18.68
CA VAL A 1 38.98 -4.83 18.93
C VAL A 1 39.28 -3.85 20.03
N LEU A 2 39.43 -2.57 19.67
CA LEU A 2 39.71 -1.49 20.59
C LEU A 2 38.44 -1.23 21.43
N LYS A 3 38.51 -1.52 22.73
CA LYS A 3 37.54 -1.06 23.74
C LYS A 3 37.88 0.41 24.06
N GLN A 4 37.48 1.32 23.19
CA GLN A 4 37.41 2.73 23.53
C GLN A 4 35.96 3.06 23.90
N GLU A 5 35.72 3.55 25.11
CA GLU A 5 34.48 4.23 25.47
C GLU A 5 34.41 5.47 24.61
N VAL A 6 33.44 5.47 23.69
CA VAL A 6 33.10 6.66 22.91
C VAL A 6 32.28 7.54 23.84
N GLY A 7 32.92 8.60 24.38
CA GLY A 7 32.23 9.59 25.19
C GLY A 7 31.09 10.27 24.42
N ASP A 8 30.23 10.97 25.16
CA ASP A 8 29.08 11.70 24.59
C ASP A 8 29.52 12.58 23.42
N LEU A 9 29.16 12.16 22.22
CA LEU A 9 29.53 12.86 20.97
C LEU A 9 28.73 14.15 20.73
N GLY A 10 27.82 14.54 21.64
CA GLY A 10 27.06 15.78 21.54
C GLY A 10 26.14 15.88 20.31
N PHE A 11 25.82 14.77 19.65
CA PHE A 11 24.92 14.78 18.50
C PHE A 11 23.46 14.89 18.97
N THR A 12 22.89 16.05 18.82
CA THR A 12 21.43 16.21 18.79
C THR A 12 20.94 15.78 17.42
N LEU A 13 20.14 14.71 17.37
CA LEU A 13 19.45 14.30 16.15
C LEU A 13 18.61 15.48 15.66
N ALA A 14 18.92 15.98 14.47
CA ALA A 14 18.14 17.04 13.84
C ALA A 14 16.66 16.64 13.78
N THR A 15 15.80 17.37 14.46
CA THR A 15 14.36 17.15 14.45
C THR A 15 13.85 17.47 13.05
N LYS A 16 13.58 16.43 12.27
CA LYS A 16 13.08 16.59 10.91
C LYS A 16 11.73 17.27 10.96
N GLN A 17 11.63 18.49 10.46
CA GLN A 17 10.36 19.21 10.35
C GLN A 17 9.35 18.34 9.60
N ARG A 18 8.17 18.13 10.20
CA ARG A 18 7.07 17.39 9.58
C ARG A 18 6.55 18.21 8.41
N GLN A 19 6.83 17.79 7.19
CA GLN A 19 6.22 18.38 6.00
C GLN A 19 4.79 17.86 5.85
N LEU A 20 3.88 18.75 5.45
CA LEU A 20 2.50 18.35 5.12
C LEU A 20 2.54 17.34 3.97
N PRO A 21 1.72 16.27 4.05
CA PRO A 21 1.68 15.27 3.00
C PRO A 21 1.12 15.87 1.70
N THR A 22 1.70 15.46 0.58
CA THR A 22 1.13 15.77 -0.74
C THR A 22 -0.17 14.99 -0.91
N VAL A 23 -1.24 15.70 -1.24
CA VAL A 23 -2.57 15.14 -1.57
C VAL A 23 -2.88 15.46 -3.01
N LEU A 24 -3.40 14.48 -3.74
CA LEU A 24 -3.92 14.62 -5.10
C LEU A 24 -5.41 14.95 -5.04
N SER A 25 -5.88 15.80 -5.93
CA SER A 25 -7.32 15.93 -6.18
C SER A 25 -7.88 14.69 -6.86
N THR A 26 -9.20 14.52 -6.85
CA THR A 26 -9.86 13.40 -7.56
C THR A 26 -9.56 13.42 -9.06
N SER A 27 -9.47 14.60 -9.67
CA SER A 27 -9.10 14.75 -11.09
C SER A 27 -7.65 14.33 -11.36
N GLU A 28 -6.71 14.72 -10.49
CA GLU A 28 -5.30 14.30 -10.60
C GLU A 28 -5.15 12.77 -10.43
N VAL A 29 -5.89 12.16 -9.49
CA VAL A 29 -5.92 10.70 -9.32
C VAL A 29 -6.40 10.03 -10.61
N ASN A 30 -7.54 10.50 -11.18
CA ASN A 30 -8.09 9.95 -12.40
C ASN A 30 -7.12 10.09 -13.59
N SER A 31 -6.46 11.24 -13.73
CA SER A 31 -5.47 11.46 -14.79
C SER A 31 -4.30 10.49 -14.69
N LEU A 32 -3.78 10.22 -13.50
CA LEU A 32 -2.70 9.25 -13.30
C LEU A 32 -3.16 7.81 -13.55
N LEU A 33 -4.37 7.45 -13.11
CA LEU A 33 -4.91 6.11 -13.33
C LEU A 33 -5.16 5.84 -14.82
N ALA A 34 -5.54 6.85 -15.61
CA ALA A 34 -5.71 6.73 -17.06
C ALA A 34 -4.38 6.46 -17.82
N LEU A 35 -3.25 6.85 -17.26
CA LEU A 35 -1.92 6.62 -17.82
C LEU A 35 -1.29 5.27 -17.39
N LEU A 36 -1.96 4.54 -16.50
CA LEU A 36 -1.53 3.24 -16.01
C LEU A 36 -2.41 2.14 -16.60
N SER A 37 -1.85 0.94 -16.76
CA SER A 37 -2.58 -0.21 -17.28
C SER A 37 -2.28 -1.51 -16.52
N GLY A 38 -3.15 -2.50 -16.67
CA GLY A 38 -2.99 -3.85 -16.14
C GLY A 38 -2.73 -3.88 -14.64
N ARG A 39 -1.85 -4.78 -14.19
CA ARG A 39 -1.53 -4.96 -12.76
C ARG A 39 -1.00 -3.69 -12.08
N ASN A 40 -0.29 -2.83 -12.81
CA ASN A 40 0.23 -1.59 -12.23
C ASN A 40 -0.90 -0.62 -11.87
N ALA A 41 -1.89 -0.47 -12.75
CA ALA A 41 -3.08 0.34 -12.49
C ALA A 41 -3.85 -0.20 -11.28
N LEU A 42 -4.12 -1.51 -11.26
CA LEU A 42 -4.86 -2.14 -10.17
C LEU A 42 -4.16 -1.97 -8.80
N ILE A 43 -2.83 -2.13 -8.75
CA ILE A 43 -2.07 -1.90 -7.51
C ILE A 43 -2.23 -0.45 -7.05
N ILE A 44 -2.10 0.55 -7.93
CA ILE A 44 -2.29 1.97 -7.55
C ILE A 44 -3.73 2.24 -7.14
N GLN A 45 -4.72 1.63 -7.81
CA GLN A 45 -6.14 1.70 -7.42
C GLN A 45 -6.37 1.14 -6.02
N LEU A 46 -5.71 0.04 -5.64
CA LEU A 46 -5.77 -0.51 -4.29
C LEU A 46 -5.11 0.40 -3.25
N LEU A 47 -3.98 1.06 -3.59
CA LEU A 47 -3.38 2.04 -2.68
C LEU A 47 -4.33 3.21 -2.40
N TYR A 48 -5.04 3.69 -3.44
CA TYR A 48 -6.01 4.76 -3.31
C TYR A 48 -7.35 4.31 -2.74
N GLY A 49 -7.88 3.17 -3.19
CA GLY A 49 -9.23 2.70 -2.81
C GLY A 49 -9.32 1.99 -1.46
N SER A 50 -8.18 1.51 -0.94
CA SER A 50 -8.12 0.74 0.32
C SER A 50 -7.10 1.32 1.32
N GLY A 51 -6.40 2.37 0.96
CA GLY A 51 -5.40 3.02 1.80
C GLY A 51 -4.19 2.15 2.15
N LEU A 52 -3.86 1.15 1.35
CA LEU A 52 -2.75 0.24 1.61
C LEU A 52 -1.38 0.92 1.43
N ARG A 53 -0.37 0.46 2.19
CA ARG A 53 1.02 0.73 1.84
C ARG A 53 1.42 -0.15 0.66
N ILE A 54 2.36 0.31 -0.18
CA ILE A 54 2.82 -0.50 -1.34
C ILE A 54 3.30 -1.89 -0.92
N THR A 55 4.04 -2.00 0.17
CA THR A 55 4.52 -3.29 0.68
C THR A 55 3.40 -4.17 1.23
N GLU A 56 2.37 -3.59 1.84
CA GLU A 56 1.17 -4.31 2.28
C GLU A 56 0.42 -4.87 1.07
N CYS A 57 0.16 -4.02 0.06
CA CYS A 57 -0.53 -4.43 -1.17
C CYS A 57 0.19 -5.58 -1.89
N LEU A 58 1.51 -5.49 -2.04
CA LEU A 58 2.27 -6.52 -2.74
C LEU A 58 2.38 -7.84 -1.96
N ARG A 59 2.27 -7.79 -0.63
CA ARG A 59 2.27 -8.98 0.23
C ARG A 59 0.91 -9.65 0.40
N LEU A 60 -0.16 -9.08 -0.16
CA LEU A 60 -1.49 -9.69 -0.10
C LEU A 60 -1.46 -11.10 -0.67
N ARG A 61 -2.10 -12.00 0.06
CA ARG A 61 -2.31 -13.38 -0.34
C ARG A 61 -3.78 -13.59 -0.73
N VAL A 62 -4.06 -14.66 -1.42
CA VAL A 62 -5.42 -15.00 -1.84
C VAL A 62 -6.39 -15.02 -0.65
N GLN A 63 -5.97 -15.61 0.49
CA GLN A 63 -6.78 -15.64 1.72
C GLN A 63 -7.04 -14.28 2.36
N ASP A 64 -6.32 -13.23 1.96
CA ASP A 64 -6.46 -11.91 2.54
C ASP A 64 -7.52 -11.07 1.83
N ILE A 65 -8.05 -11.56 0.70
CA ILE A 65 -9.07 -10.89 -0.11
C ILE A 65 -10.42 -11.57 0.11
N ASP A 66 -11.38 -10.82 0.58
CA ASP A 66 -12.77 -11.23 0.66
C ASP A 66 -13.59 -10.46 -0.38
N LEU A 67 -13.84 -11.11 -1.52
CA LEU A 67 -14.59 -10.54 -2.64
C LEU A 67 -16.08 -10.40 -2.31
N ASN A 68 -16.62 -11.24 -1.42
CA ASN A 68 -18.04 -11.23 -1.07
C ASN A 68 -18.34 -10.08 -0.10
N ASN A 69 -17.52 -9.93 0.95
CA ASN A 69 -17.69 -8.89 1.95
C ASN A 69 -16.95 -7.58 1.60
N LEU A 70 -16.29 -7.53 0.43
CA LEU A 70 -15.55 -6.37 -0.06
C LEU A 70 -14.54 -5.86 0.97
N SER A 71 -13.75 -6.75 1.52
CA SER A 71 -12.76 -6.43 2.53
C SER A 71 -11.38 -7.02 2.21
N ILE A 72 -10.34 -6.38 2.74
CA ILE A 72 -8.96 -6.82 2.66
C ILE A 72 -8.41 -6.94 4.07
N THR A 73 -7.85 -8.09 4.41
CA THR A 73 -7.12 -8.32 5.65
C THR A 73 -5.64 -8.00 5.43
N VAL A 74 -5.12 -7.02 6.14
CA VAL A 74 -3.70 -6.67 6.13
C VAL A 74 -3.03 -7.33 7.32
N ARG A 75 -2.16 -8.31 7.04
CA ARG A 75 -1.43 -9.05 8.07
C ARG A 75 -0.10 -8.38 8.37
N ASP A 76 0.38 -8.54 9.59
CA ASP A 76 1.67 -8.01 10.07
C ASP A 76 1.86 -6.51 9.75
N GLY A 77 0.82 -5.71 9.91
CA GLY A 77 0.87 -4.26 9.79
C GLY A 77 1.93 -3.66 10.72
N LYS A 78 2.15 -2.35 10.67
CA LYS A 78 3.08 -1.66 11.57
C LYS A 78 2.72 -1.98 13.03
N GLY A 79 3.61 -2.67 13.76
CA GLY A 79 3.39 -3.12 15.14
C GLY A 79 2.79 -4.52 15.26
N LYS A 80 2.85 -5.35 14.20
CA LYS A 80 2.38 -6.76 14.17
C LYS A 80 0.89 -6.93 14.53
N LYS A 81 0.06 -5.93 14.21
CA LYS A 81 -1.40 -6.01 14.36
C LYS A 81 -2.04 -6.17 12.99
N ASP A 82 -2.89 -7.17 12.87
CA ASP A 82 -3.74 -7.35 11.70
C ASP A 82 -4.85 -6.28 11.72
N ARG A 83 -5.29 -5.86 10.54
CA ARG A 83 -6.43 -4.98 10.37
C ARG A 83 -7.22 -5.35 9.14
N GLN A 84 -8.46 -4.94 9.10
CA GLN A 84 -9.27 -4.96 7.88
C GLN A 84 -9.38 -3.57 7.28
N THR A 85 -9.46 -3.51 5.95
CA THR A 85 -9.76 -2.29 5.21
C THR A 85 -10.74 -2.60 4.08
N ILE A 86 -11.31 -1.56 3.50
CA ILE A 86 -12.32 -1.68 2.46
C ILE A 86 -11.73 -2.10 1.12
N LEU A 87 -12.49 -2.86 0.34
CA LEU A 87 -12.23 -3.19 -1.04
C LEU A 87 -13.35 -2.61 -1.91
N SER A 88 -13.01 -1.76 -2.89
CA SER A 88 -14.03 -1.24 -3.80
C SER A 88 -14.56 -2.33 -4.74
N HIS A 89 -15.83 -2.27 -5.10
CA HIS A 89 -16.42 -3.16 -6.12
C HIS A 89 -15.65 -3.15 -7.44
N TYR A 90 -15.13 -1.98 -7.82
CA TYR A 90 -14.34 -1.84 -9.04
C TYR A 90 -13.04 -2.64 -8.99
N CYS A 91 -12.30 -2.57 -7.86
CA CYS A 91 -11.09 -3.37 -7.67
C CYS A 91 -11.40 -4.87 -7.51
N ALA A 92 -12.51 -5.21 -6.84
CA ALA A 92 -12.91 -6.60 -6.64
C ALA A 92 -13.08 -7.34 -7.98
N LYS A 93 -13.80 -6.74 -8.93
CA LYS A 93 -13.98 -7.31 -10.29
C LYS A 93 -12.67 -7.51 -11.05
N GLN A 94 -11.68 -6.63 -10.82
CA GLN A 94 -10.38 -6.76 -11.47
C GLN A 94 -9.45 -7.74 -10.76
N LEU A 95 -9.63 -7.91 -9.43
CA LEU A 95 -8.84 -8.86 -8.64
C LEU A 95 -9.21 -10.31 -8.94
N GLU A 96 -10.46 -10.61 -9.23
CA GLU A 96 -10.94 -11.96 -9.48
C GLU A 96 -10.10 -12.71 -10.54
N PRO A 97 -9.93 -12.20 -11.78
CA PRO A 97 -9.09 -12.87 -12.79
C PRO A 97 -7.60 -12.89 -12.39
N ILE A 98 -7.10 -11.88 -11.67
CA ILE A 98 -5.70 -11.84 -11.21
C ILE A 98 -5.42 -12.92 -10.16
N ILE A 99 -6.38 -13.16 -9.25
CA ILE A 99 -6.30 -14.23 -8.25
C ILE A 99 -6.28 -15.59 -8.95
N GLU A 100 -7.15 -15.78 -9.94
CA GLU A 100 -7.21 -17.02 -10.74
C GLU A 100 -5.89 -17.30 -11.46
N GLU A 101 -5.32 -16.28 -12.15
CA GLU A 101 -4.01 -16.38 -12.78
C GLU A 101 -2.90 -16.72 -11.76
N ALA A 102 -2.95 -16.15 -10.57
CA ALA A 102 -1.99 -16.44 -9.51
C ALA A 102 -2.09 -17.88 -9.01
N ILE A 103 -3.31 -18.42 -8.86
CA ILE A 103 -3.56 -19.81 -8.47
C ILE A 103 -3.07 -20.77 -9.56
N GLN A 104 -3.33 -20.49 -10.83
CA GLN A 104 -2.83 -21.29 -11.96
C GLN A 104 -1.30 -21.31 -12.02
N LEU A 105 -0.67 -20.17 -11.77
CA LEU A 105 0.79 -20.07 -11.69
C LEU A 105 1.33 -20.94 -10.54
N GLN A 106 0.69 -20.88 -9.36
CA GLN A 106 1.08 -21.73 -8.22
C GLN A 106 0.94 -23.22 -8.54
N GLN A 107 -0.14 -23.64 -9.20
CA GLN A 107 -0.32 -25.04 -9.60
C GLN A 107 0.81 -25.50 -10.53
N THR A 108 1.27 -24.62 -11.42
CA THR A 108 2.41 -24.89 -12.29
C THR A 108 3.72 -25.01 -11.52
N ASP A 109 3.98 -24.09 -10.62
CA ASP A 109 5.15 -24.11 -9.73
C ASP A 109 5.16 -25.38 -8.84
N ASN A 110 4.00 -25.76 -8.30
CA ASN A 110 3.84 -26.93 -7.44
C ASN A 110 4.19 -28.26 -8.12
N LYS A 111 4.06 -28.37 -9.45
CA LYS A 111 4.52 -29.55 -10.21
C LYS A 111 6.03 -29.76 -10.12
N GLN A 112 6.76 -28.68 -9.86
CA GLN A 112 8.22 -28.69 -9.67
C GLN A 112 8.62 -28.63 -8.18
N GLY A 113 7.67 -28.77 -7.26
CA GLY A 113 7.91 -28.67 -5.83
C GLY A 113 8.14 -27.23 -5.33
N ILE A 114 7.90 -26.24 -6.17
CA ILE A 114 8.10 -24.80 -5.87
C ILE A 114 6.76 -24.21 -5.43
N GLY A 115 6.81 -23.22 -4.52
CA GLY A 115 5.62 -22.49 -4.09
C GLY A 115 5.93 -21.06 -3.67
N PRO A 116 4.91 -20.34 -3.14
CA PRO A 116 5.14 -19.01 -2.62
C PRO A 116 6.07 -19.04 -1.40
N SER A 117 6.89 -17.99 -1.25
CA SER A 117 7.68 -17.85 -0.04
C SER A 117 6.75 -17.70 1.18
N LEU A 118 6.93 -18.57 2.18
CA LEU A 118 6.16 -18.55 3.41
C LEU A 118 6.99 -17.93 4.54
N PRO A 119 6.35 -17.37 5.59
CA PRO A 119 7.07 -17.05 6.82
C PRO A 119 7.77 -18.29 7.37
N PHE A 120 9.04 -18.16 7.78
CA PHE A 120 9.87 -19.30 8.18
C PHE A 120 9.22 -20.20 9.24
N ALA A 121 8.61 -19.61 10.27
CA ALA A 121 7.91 -20.38 11.31
C ALA A 121 6.74 -21.21 10.74
N LEU A 122 6.06 -20.69 9.71
CA LEU A 122 4.92 -21.37 9.08
C LEU A 122 5.39 -22.53 8.20
N SER A 123 6.42 -22.33 7.36
CA SER A 123 6.97 -23.38 6.50
C SER A 123 7.47 -24.56 7.32
N ARG A 124 8.08 -24.29 8.46
CA ARG A 124 8.56 -25.33 9.40
C ARG A 124 7.40 -26.09 10.08
N LYS A 125 6.32 -25.39 10.47
CA LYS A 125 5.14 -25.99 11.13
C LYS A 125 4.24 -26.74 10.16
N TYR A 126 4.09 -26.20 8.94
CA TYR A 126 3.20 -26.73 7.90
C TYR A 126 3.95 -26.84 6.56
N PRO A 127 4.77 -27.92 6.38
CA PRO A 127 5.62 -28.07 5.19
C PRO A 127 4.86 -28.05 3.86
N ASN A 128 3.59 -28.46 3.87
CA ASN A 128 2.75 -28.51 2.66
C ASN A 128 1.88 -27.24 2.45
N ALA A 129 2.01 -26.20 3.30
CA ALA A 129 1.21 -25.00 3.17
C ALA A 129 1.45 -24.26 1.83
N PHE A 130 2.64 -24.37 1.24
CA PHE A 130 2.94 -23.79 -0.06
C PHE A 130 2.08 -24.32 -1.22
N ARG A 131 1.44 -25.49 -1.04
CA ARG A 131 0.53 -26.08 -2.03
C ARG A 131 -0.91 -25.52 -1.95
N GLN A 132 -1.24 -24.85 -0.85
CA GLN A 132 -2.58 -24.28 -0.64
C GLN A 132 -2.69 -22.94 -1.35
N ALA A 133 -3.71 -22.78 -2.20
CA ALA A 133 -3.98 -21.55 -2.94
C ALA A 133 -4.09 -20.31 -2.02
N ALA A 134 -4.62 -20.50 -0.81
CA ALA A 134 -4.75 -19.48 0.22
C ALA A 134 -3.44 -18.72 0.49
N TRP A 135 -2.29 -19.40 0.41
CA TRP A 135 -0.97 -18.79 0.67
C TRP A 135 -0.32 -18.13 -0.54
N MET A 136 -0.89 -18.30 -1.74
CA MET A 136 -0.36 -17.66 -2.94
C MET A 136 -0.48 -16.15 -2.83
N TYR A 137 0.55 -15.43 -3.33
CA TYR A 137 0.47 -13.97 -3.47
C TYR A 137 -0.49 -13.59 -4.58
N VAL A 138 -1.29 -12.54 -4.35
CA VAL A 138 -2.17 -11.95 -5.39
C VAL A 138 -1.34 -11.36 -6.53
N PHE A 139 -0.18 -10.78 -6.19
CA PHE A 139 0.75 -10.20 -7.16
C PHE A 139 2.11 -10.92 -7.12
N PRO A 140 2.20 -12.13 -7.69
CA PRO A 140 3.45 -12.88 -7.70
C PRO A 140 4.47 -12.25 -8.64
N SER A 141 5.75 -12.44 -8.31
CA SER A 141 6.86 -12.13 -9.22
C SER A 141 6.83 -13.05 -10.44
N SER A 142 7.23 -12.56 -11.61
CA SER A 142 7.43 -13.39 -12.81
C SER A 142 8.61 -14.34 -12.66
N ALA A 143 9.65 -13.95 -11.91
CA ALA A 143 10.84 -14.75 -11.68
C ALA A 143 10.77 -15.47 -10.33
N LEU A 144 11.37 -16.66 -10.28
CA LEU A 144 11.68 -17.37 -9.06
C LEU A 144 12.93 -16.77 -8.42
N CYS A 145 13.07 -16.86 -7.11
CA CYS A 145 14.25 -16.39 -6.38
C CYS A 145 14.58 -17.28 -5.19
N PRO A 146 15.82 -17.27 -4.70
CA PRO A 146 16.16 -17.93 -3.46
C PRO A 146 15.43 -17.27 -2.27
N HIS A 147 14.91 -18.08 -1.36
CA HIS A 147 14.37 -17.59 -0.10
C HIS A 147 15.52 -17.04 0.76
N PRO A 148 15.42 -15.82 1.33
CA PRO A 148 16.55 -15.16 2.00
C PRO A 148 17.11 -15.96 3.18
N GLU A 149 16.30 -16.75 3.88
CA GLU A 149 16.69 -17.50 5.08
C GLU A 149 17.03 -18.97 4.79
N THR A 150 16.32 -19.61 3.85
CA THR A 150 16.48 -21.05 3.58
C THR A 150 17.32 -21.35 2.35
N GLY A 151 17.47 -20.38 1.44
CA GLY A 151 18.13 -20.57 0.14
C GLY A 151 17.29 -21.37 -0.87
N GLU A 152 16.16 -21.94 -0.48
CA GLU A 152 15.26 -22.68 -1.36
C GLU A 152 14.68 -21.79 -2.45
N VAL A 153 14.48 -22.35 -3.64
CA VAL A 153 13.85 -21.62 -4.75
C VAL A 153 12.34 -21.47 -4.49
N VAL A 154 11.87 -20.24 -4.46
CA VAL A 154 10.48 -19.90 -4.16
C VAL A 154 9.93 -18.84 -5.12
N ARG A 155 8.60 -18.72 -5.16
CA ARG A 155 7.90 -17.61 -5.79
C ARG A 155 7.65 -16.52 -4.75
N HIS A 156 8.28 -15.37 -4.95
CA HIS A 156 8.04 -14.20 -4.10
C HIS A 156 6.98 -13.27 -4.74
N HIS A 157 6.56 -12.25 -4.02
CA HIS A 157 5.68 -11.21 -4.58
C HIS A 157 6.44 -10.26 -5.52
N LEU A 158 5.70 -9.54 -6.33
CA LEU A 158 6.24 -8.49 -7.21
C LEU A 158 7.05 -7.46 -6.43
N HIS A 159 8.15 -6.99 -6.99
CA HIS A 159 8.99 -6.00 -6.32
C HIS A 159 8.43 -4.58 -6.50
N ALA A 160 8.45 -3.78 -5.42
CA ALA A 160 7.88 -2.43 -5.42
C ALA A 160 8.53 -1.46 -6.41
N SER A 161 9.76 -1.75 -6.87
CA SER A 161 10.46 -0.90 -7.86
C SER A 161 9.74 -0.85 -9.21
N SER A 162 9.10 -1.95 -9.64
CA SER A 162 8.33 -1.99 -10.89
C SER A 162 7.15 -1.01 -10.84
N ILE A 163 6.43 -1.00 -9.74
CA ILE A 163 5.28 -0.10 -9.55
C ILE A 163 5.75 1.36 -9.45
N ARG A 164 6.85 1.60 -8.72
CA ARG A 164 7.43 2.95 -8.62
C ARG A 164 7.89 3.49 -9.97
N LYS A 165 8.52 2.64 -10.81
CA LYS A 165 8.94 3.03 -12.17
C LYS A 165 7.73 3.35 -13.05
N ALA A 166 6.69 2.50 -13.05
CA ALA A 166 5.46 2.75 -13.81
C ALA A 166 4.77 4.05 -13.37
N LEU A 167 4.65 4.28 -12.06
CA LEU A 167 4.09 5.51 -11.51
C LEU A 167 4.92 6.74 -11.90
N GLN A 168 6.25 6.68 -11.80
CA GLN A 168 7.14 7.78 -12.20
C GLN A 168 6.99 8.14 -13.68
N LEU A 169 6.79 7.13 -14.54
CA LEU A 169 6.53 7.36 -15.97
C LEU A 169 5.18 8.06 -16.17
N ALA A 170 4.12 7.58 -15.53
CA ALA A 170 2.81 8.21 -15.58
C ALA A 170 2.84 9.67 -15.07
N VAL A 171 3.54 9.94 -13.98
CA VAL A 171 3.71 11.31 -13.47
C VAL A 171 4.45 12.20 -14.45
N LYS A 172 5.48 11.70 -15.14
CA LYS A 172 6.19 12.46 -16.18
C LYS A 172 5.32 12.76 -17.40
N GLN A 173 4.36 11.90 -17.71
CA GLN A 173 3.42 12.09 -18.83
C GLN A 173 2.22 12.95 -18.47
N SER A 174 1.98 13.16 -17.17
CA SER A 174 0.91 14.01 -16.67
C SER A 174 1.37 15.46 -16.52
N GLU A 175 0.42 16.39 -16.45
CA GLU A 175 0.68 17.80 -16.16
C GLU A 175 0.83 18.08 -14.65
N ILE A 176 0.85 17.03 -13.81
CA ILE A 176 0.88 17.16 -12.36
C ILE A 176 2.28 17.61 -11.90
N ARG A 177 2.33 18.77 -11.26
CA ARG A 177 3.57 19.37 -10.75
C ARG A 177 3.89 18.99 -9.30
N LYS A 178 3.00 18.22 -8.66
CA LYS A 178 3.18 17.73 -7.28
C LYS A 178 4.18 16.57 -7.23
N LYS A 179 4.88 16.43 -6.12
CA LYS A 179 5.75 15.28 -5.87
C LYS A 179 4.90 14.06 -5.54
N VAL A 180 4.67 13.18 -6.52
CA VAL A 180 3.82 11.98 -6.37
C VAL A 180 4.66 10.74 -6.16
N ASN A 181 4.25 9.91 -5.21
CA ASN A 181 4.77 8.57 -4.95
C ASN A 181 3.63 7.63 -4.48
N CYS A 182 3.94 6.36 -4.21
CA CYS A 182 2.92 5.40 -3.78
C CYS A 182 2.21 5.82 -2.47
N HIS A 183 2.90 6.50 -1.55
CA HIS A 183 2.27 6.98 -0.32
C HIS A 183 1.31 8.14 -0.55
N THR A 184 1.50 8.91 -1.63
CA THR A 184 0.61 10.00 -1.99
C THR A 184 -0.82 9.51 -2.20
N PHE A 185 -1.03 8.33 -2.81
CA PHE A 185 -2.35 7.73 -2.99
C PHE A 185 -3.02 7.36 -1.66
N ARG A 186 -2.26 6.81 -0.73
CA ARG A 186 -2.76 6.53 0.62
C ARG A 186 -3.07 7.82 1.40
N HIS A 187 -2.29 8.88 1.23
CA HIS A 187 -2.60 10.19 1.81
C HIS A 187 -3.89 10.76 1.21
N SER A 188 -4.04 10.68 -0.11
CA SER A 188 -5.25 11.13 -0.79
C SER A 188 -6.49 10.31 -0.37
N PHE A 189 -6.37 8.99 -0.19
CA PHE A 189 -7.43 8.15 0.38
C PHE A 189 -7.89 8.67 1.75
N ALA A 190 -6.94 8.89 2.66
CA ALA A 190 -7.26 9.36 4.00
C ALA A 190 -7.94 10.73 3.99
N THR A 191 -7.40 11.67 3.21
CA THR A 191 -7.93 13.03 3.11
C THR A 191 -9.32 13.03 2.49
N HIS A 192 -9.53 12.32 1.39
CA HIS A 192 -10.83 12.26 0.72
C HIS A 192 -11.92 11.58 1.57
N LEU A 193 -11.58 10.56 2.37
CA LEU A 193 -12.55 9.99 3.32
C LEU A 193 -12.98 10.99 4.37
N LEU A 194 -12.03 11.75 4.93
CA LEU A 194 -12.36 12.79 5.91
C LEU A 194 -13.16 13.94 5.28
N GLU A 195 -12.86 14.32 4.04
CA GLU A 195 -13.63 15.31 3.26
C GLU A 195 -15.07 14.85 3.00
N GLN A 196 -15.27 13.53 2.87
CA GLN A 196 -16.60 12.92 2.74
C GLN A 196 -17.33 12.78 4.08
N GLY A 197 -16.76 13.27 5.17
CA GLY A 197 -17.39 13.25 6.50
C GLY A 197 -17.12 11.98 7.32
N GLN A 198 -16.20 11.11 6.89
CA GLN A 198 -15.81 9.96 7.71
C GLN A 198 -15.07 10.46 8.96
N ASP A 199 -15.35 9.84 10.10
CA ASP A 199 -14.67 10.21 11.33
C ASP A 199 -13.19 9.78 11.33
N ILE A 200 -12.37 10.51 12.08
CA ILE A 200 -10.92 10.30 12.10
C ILE A 200 -10.51 8.95 12.69
N ARG A 201 -11.31 8.35 13.59
CA ARG A 201 -11.01 7.04 14.19
C ARG A 201 -11.23 5.94 13.17
N THR A 202 -12.32 5.99 12.42
CA THR A 202 -12.58 5.08 11.29
C THR A 202 -11.42 5.14 10.28
N VAL A 203 -10.97 6.33 9.90
CA VAL A 203 -9.83 6.49 8.99
C VAL A 203 -8.53 5.96 9.61
N GLN A 204 -8.32 6.19 10.91
CA GLN A 204 -7.18 5.65 11.65
C GLN A 204 -7.15 4.11 11.63
N GLU A 205 -8.28 3.46 11.87
CA GLU A 205 -8.43 2.00 11.86
C GLU A 205 -8.16 1.42 10.47
N LEU A 206 -8.79 1.98 9.43
CA LEU A 206 -8.57 1.56 8.04
C LEU A 206 -7.10 1.66 7.64
N LEU A 207 -6.42 2.72 8.05
CA LEU A 207 -5.01 2.93 7.78
C LEU A 207 -4.08 2.07 8.67
N GLY A 208 -4.54 1.62 9.83
CA GLY A 208 -3.71 0.94 10.82
C GLY A 208 -2.62 1.86 11.38
N HIS A 209 -3.01 3.06 11.81
CA HIS A 209 -2.13 3.95 12.54
C HIS A 209 -2.24 3.69 14.04
N ASN A 210 -1.13 3.29 14.67
CA ASN A 210 -1.08 3.04 16.11
C ASN A 210 -1.23 4.32 16.94
N ASP A 211 -0.87 5.47 16.36
CA ASP A 211 -0.93 6.78 17.00
C ASP A 211 -1.87 7.71 16.21
N LEU A 212 -2.82 8.30 16.93
CA LEU A 212 -3.80 9.24 16.38
C LEU A 212 -3.09 10.46 15.76
N ASN A 213 -1.97 10.90 16.34
CA ASN A 213 -1.16 12.00 15.80
C ASN A 213 -0.71 11.75 14.35
N THR A 214 -0.57 10.48 13.95
CA THR A 214 -0.25 10.13 12.55
C THR A 214 -1.43 10.38 11.61
N THR A 215 -2.67 10.33 12.11
CA THR A 215 -3.88 10.61 11.33
C THR A 215 -4.26 12.09 11.39
N GLN A 216 -3.94 12.78 12.49
CA GLN A 216 -4.19 14.22 12.64
C GLN A 216 -3.49 15.09 11.59
N ILE A 217 -2.41 14.62 10.96
CA ILE A 217 -1.77 15.36 9.87
C ILE A 217 -2.74 15.62 8.71
N TYR A 218 -3.74 14.78 8.51
CA TYR A 218 -4.76 14.95 7.46
C TYR A 218 -5.80 16.01 7.83
N THR A 219 -6.10 16.20 9.12
CA THR A 219 -7.03 17.26 9.55
C THR A 219 -6.48 18.65 9.28
N HIS A 220 -5.16 18.82 9.36
CA HIS A 220 -4.51 20.10 8.98
C HIS A 220 -4.66 20.38 7.47
N VAL A 221 -4.64 19.35 6.63
CA VAL A 221 -4.84 19.50 5.18
C VAL A 221 -6.28 19.91 4.88
N ILE A 222 -7.26 19.29 5.54
CA ILE A 222 -8.67 19.62 5.40
C ILE A 222 -8.98 21.01 5.98
N GLY A 223 -8.44 21.32 7.15
CA GLY A 223 -8.65 22.60 7.82
C GLY A 223 -8.14 23.82 7.04
N GLN A 224 -7.11 23.63 6.21
CA GLN A 224 -6.62 24.71 5.31
C GLN A 224 -7.58 24.98 4.15
N HIS A 225 -8.40 23.99 3.74
CA HIS A 225 -9.32 24.16 2.61
C HIS A 225 -10.78 24.38 3.04
N TYR A 226 -11.19 23.97 4.28
CA TYR A 226 -12.60 23.75 4.56
C TYR A 226 -13.13 24.20 5.93
N ALA A 227 -12.43 25.03 6.64
CA ALA A 227 -13.07 25.70 7.80
C ALA A 227 -14.23 26.63 7.36
N GLY A 228 -14.81 26.41 6.17
CA GLY A 228 -15.85 27.27 5.61
C GLY A 228 -15.33 28.68 5.26
N THR A 229 -14.02 28.88 5.30
CA THR A 229 -13.38 30.16 5.08
C THR A 229 -13.23 30.39 3.58
N VAL A 230 -14.05 31.23 3.06
CA VAL A 230 -13.92 31.77 1.69
C VAL A 230 -12.87 32.87 1.72
N SER A 231 -11.97 32.88 0.73
CA SER A 231 -10.95 33.91 0.62
C SER A 231 -11.61 35.31 0.66
N PRO A 232 -11.05 36.27 1.41
CA PRO A 232 -11.54 37.65 1.33
C PRO A 232 -11.57 38.19 -0.10
N LEU A 233 -10.66 37.73 -0.97
CA LEU A 233 -10.61 38.11 -2.37
C LEU A 233 -11.82 37.63 -3.16
N ASP A 234 -12.31 36.41 -2.86
CA ASP A 234 -13.50 35.84 -3.54
C ASP A 234 -14.80 36.55 -3.14
N ARG A 235 -14.76 37.40 -2.09
CA ARG A 235 -15.85 38.26 -1.68
C ARG A 235 -15.85 39.65 -2.35
N LEU A 236 -14.75 39.97 -3.03
CA LEU A 236 -14.66 41.19 -3.83
C LEU A 236 -15.37 40.93 -5.17
N ARG A 237 -16.30 41.78 -5.52
CA ARG A 237 -16.87 41.83 -6.89
C ARG A 237 -15.84 42.56 -7.77
N LEU A 238 -14.91 41.79 -8.35
CA LEU A 238 -13.96 42.25 -9.35
C LEU A 238 -14.61 42.22 -10.73
#